data_30dc80bb9d2381b6eb4af117030276c4
#
_entry.id   30dc80bb9d2381b6eb4af117030276c4
#
_cell.length_a   1.000
_cell.length_b   1.000
_cell.length_c   1.000
_cell.angle_alpha   90.00
_cell.angle_beta   90.00
_cell.angle_gamma   90.00
#
_symmetry.space_group_name_H-M   'P 1'
#
loop_
_entity.id
_entity.type
_entity.pdbx_description
1 polymer ?
#
loop_
_entity_poly.entity_id
_entity_poly.type
_entity_poly.pdbx_seq_one_letter_code
_entity_poly.pdbx_strand_id
1 'polypeptide(L)'
;MKKLNKKFYLLDMDGTLYLDNDLFDGTLDFLNEVKKQGGRYLFVTNNSSKSVKAYVEKLKRLGINAVEDDFFTSTDATILYIKENFPGRKFYAMGTKTFVNQLSDAGIDVYTTYRDDIDGIVISNDQELTFSKLDDVCRLLKKDIPYIATNPDWVCPTAYGYVPDCGSFAWMIEKATGKSPYFIGKPRPEMLILSMNKFGYSKEESVMIGDRVYTDIASGYNAGIDTIFVLSGEGTALDAENTDTKPTYIMKNIREIYDAIKED
;
A
#
# COMPACT_ATOMS: atom_id res chain seq x y z
N MET A 1 -21.14 20.16 -8.85
CA MET A 1 -20.14 19.58 -7.89
C MET A 1 -19.05 20.62 -7.63
N LYS A 2 -18.45 20.63 -6.44
CA LYS A 2 -17.27 21.46 -6.18
C LYS A 2 -16.15 20.93 -7.09
N LYS A 3 -15.50 21.79 -7.89
CA LYS A 3 -14.42 21.40 -8.81
C LYS A 3 -13.32 20.69 -8.02
N LEU A 4 -12.92 19.50 -8.43
CA LEU A 4 -11.87 18.72 -7.79
C LEU A 4 -10.51 19.28 -8.23
N ASN A 5 -9.95 20.20 -7.44
CA ASN A 5 -8.68 20.85 -7.76
C ASN A 5 -7.54 20.19 -6.97
N LYS A 6 -7.09 19.03 -7.44
CA LYS A 6 -5.99 18.27 -6.84
C LYS A 6 -4.82 18.17 -7.81
N LYS A 7 -3.62 18.01 -7.26
CA LYS A 7 -2.39 17.87 -8.04
C LYS A 7 -1.72 16.51 -7.85
N PHE A 8 -2.03 15.82 -6.74
CA PHE A 8 -1.45 14.53 -6.42
C PHE A 8 -2.54 13.50 -6.13
N TYR A 9 -2.63 12.51 -7.01
CA TYR A 9 -3.64 11.48 -7.00
C TYR A 9 -3.02 10.15 -6.58
N LEU A 10 -3.32 9.71 -5.36
CA LEU A 10 -2.91 8.42 -4.80
C LEU A 10 -3.98 7.40 -5.19
N LEU A 11 -3.62 6.42 -5.99
CA LEU A 11 -4.57 5.52 -6.65
C LEU A 11 -4.40 4.09 -6.15
N ASP A 12 -5.45 3.49 -5.61
CA ASP A 12 -5.53 2.04 -5.62
C ASP A 12 -5.72 1.55 -7.07
N MET A 13 -5.56 0.25 -7.31
CA MET A 13 -5.54 -0.28 -8.67
C MET A 13 -6.71 -1.23 -8.96
N ASP A 14 -6.71 -2.41 -8.35
CA ASP A 14 -7.75 -3.43 -8.57
C ASP A 14 -9.09 -2.95 -7.98
N GLY A 15 -10.16 -2.97 -8.77
CA GLY A 15 -11.47 -2.42 -8.37
C GLY A 15 -11.61 -0.91 -8.57
N THR A 16 -10.50 -0.19 -8.76
CA THR A 16 -10.47 1.27 -8.95
C THR A 16 -10.21 1.68 -10.39
N LEU A 17 -9.18 1.12 -11.03
CA LEU A 17 -8.76 1.44 -12.40
C LEU A 17 -9.09 0.31 -13.40
N TYR A 18 -9.12 -0.90 -12.92
CA TYR A 18 -9.40 -2.12 -13.68
C TYR A 18 -9.96 -3.22 -12.77
N LEU A 19 -10.54 -4.24 -13.35
CA LEU A 19 -10.86 -5.49 -12.66
C LEU A 19 -10.20 -6.64 -13.44
N ASP A 20 -9.37 -7.45 -12.79
CA ASP A 20 -8.55 -8.49 -13.41
C ASP A 20 -7.71 -7.95 -14.58
N ASN A 21 -8.16 -8.19 -15.82
CA ASN A 21 -7.51 -7.73 -17.05
C ASN A 21 -8.36 -6.74 -17.86
N ASP A 22 -9.48 -6.27 -17.30
CA ASP A 22 -10.41 -5.36 -17.97
C ASP A 22 -10.27 -3.94 -17.39
N LEU A 23 -9.76 -3.04 -18.21
CA LEU A 23 -9.61 -1.63 -17.85
C LEU A 23 -10.98 -0.95 -17.77
N PHE A 24 -11.23 -0.22 -16.69
CA PHE A 24 -12.47 0.56 -16.59
C PHE A 24 -12.49 1.74 -17.56
N ASP A 25 -13.67 2.01 -18.11
CA ASP A 25 -13.88 3.18 -18.96
C ASP A 25 -13.48 4.47 -18.24
N GLY A 26 -12.79 5.36 -18.97
CA GLY A 26 -12.28 6.62 -18.43
C GLY A 26 -10.93 6.55 -17.77
N THR A 27 -10.35 5.37 -17.50
CA THR A 27 -9.07 5.26 -16.81
C THR A 27 -7.94 5.95 -17.57
N LEU A 28 -7.78 5.68 -18.86
CA LEU A 28 -6.72 6.30 -19.67
C LEU A 28 -6.95 7.81 -19.82
N ASP A 29 -8.21 8.23 -20.00
CA ASP A 29 -8.56 9.65 -20.10
C ASP A 29 -8.20 10.39 -18.81
N PHE A 30 -8.54 9.82 -17.64
CA PHE A 30 -8.22 10.37 -16.33
C PHE A 30 -6.70 10.52 -16.12
N LEU A 31 -5.94 9.45 -16.35
CA LEU A 31 -4.48 9.47 -16.15
C LEU A 31 -3.79 10.49 -17.07
N ASN A 32 -4.27 10.63 -18.33
CA ASN A 32 -3.77 11.61 -19.27
C ASN A 32 -4.14 13.04 -18.86
N GLU A 33 -5.38 13.26 -18.40
CA GLU A 33 -5.83 14.58 -17.96
C GLU A 33 -5.07 15.07 -16.73
N VAL A 34 -4.81 14.19 -15.75
CA VAL A 34 -3.96 14.51 -14.59
C VAL A 34 -2.59 15.02 -15.04
N LYS A 35 -1.93 14.33 -15.99
CA LYS A 35 -0.61 14.74 -16.52
C LYS A 35 -0.71 16.06 -17.32
N LYS A 36 -1.75 16.22 -18.12
CA LYS A 36 -2.01 17.44 -18.92
C LYS A 36 -2.15 18.68 -18.03
N GLN A 37 -2.80 18.55 -16.87
CA GLN A 37 -2.96 19.63 -15.88
C GLN A 37 -1.71 19.84 -15.01
N GLY A 38 -0.58 19.15 -15.29
CA GLY A 38 0.65 19.26 -14.51
C GLY A 38 0.59 18.57 -13.16
N GLY A 39 -0.43 17.74 -12.94
CA GLY A 39 -0.56 16.88 -11.76
C GLY A 39 0.26 15.60 -11.87
N ARG A 40 0.33 14.86 -10.77
CA ARG A 40 0.97 13.55 -10.67
C ARG A 40 -0.03 12.52 -10.14
N TYR A 41 0.01 11.32 -10.65
CA TYR A 41 -0.61 10.16 -10.00
C TYR A 41 0.45 9.19 -9.49
N LEU A 42 0.08 8.40 -8.51
CA LEU A 42 0.92 7.36 -7.90
C LEU A 42 0.05 6.16 -7.58
N PHE A 43 0.42 4.99 -8.09
CA PHE A 43 -0.26 3.73 -7.76
C PHE A 43 0.21 3.25 -6.39
N VAL A 44 -0.74 3.10 -5.45
CA VAL A 44 -0.47 2.82 -4.04
C VAL A 44 -1.04 1.45 -3.68
N THR A 45 -0.16 0.47 -3.41
CA THR A 45 -0.57 -0.91 -3.13
C THR A 45 0.03 -1.46 -1.85
N ASN A 46 -0.79 -2.18 -1.08
CA ASN A 46 -0.34 -2.94 0.09
C ASN A 46 0.46 -4.19 -0.28
N ASN A 47 0.35 -4.66 -1.52
CA ASN A 47 0.99 -5.90 -1.91
C ASN A 47 2.52 -5.75 -1.91
N SER A 48 3.18 -6.49 -1.02
CA SER A 48 4.64 -6.55 -0.87
C SER A 48 5.28 -7.78 -1.50
N SER A 49 4.49 -8.69 -2.10
CA SER A 49 4.99 -9.95 -2.68
C SER A 49 5.39 -9.84 -4.15
N LYS A 50 4.83 -8.86 -4.88
CA LYS A 50 5.13 -8.64 -6.31
C LYS A 50 6.13 -7.50 -6.47
N SER A 51 7.05 -7.65 -7.42
CA SER A 51 7.94 -6.56 -7.80
C SER A 51 7.17 -5.46 -8.54
N VAL A 52 7.63 -4.22 -8.43
CA VAL A 52 7.09 -3.08 -9.21
C VAL A 52 7.14 -3.38 -10.71
N LYS A 53 8.20 -4.07 -11.20
CA LYS A 53 8.31 -4.50 -12.61
C LYS A 53 7.11 -5.34 -13.08
N ALA A 54 6.64 -6.26 -12.25
CA ALA A 54 5.46 -7.08 -12.59
C ALA A 54 4.19 -6.23 -12.73
N TYR A 55 4.05 -5.17 -11.91
CA TYR A 55 2.95 -4.22 -12.05
C TYR A 55 3.09 -3.37 -13.32
N VAL A 56 4.28 -2.86 -13.63
CA VAL A 56 4.54 -2.11 -14.88
C VAL A 56 4.15 -2.96 -16.09
N GLU A 57 4.54 -4.24 -16.13
CA GLU A 57 4.17 -5.15 -17.22
C GLU A 57 2.66 -5.41 -17.29
N LYS A 58 1.99 -5.58 -16.13
CA LYS A 58 0.53 -5.74 -16.08
C LYS A 58 -0.16 -4.49 -16.64
N LEU A 59 0.20 -3.31 -16.13
CA LEU A 59 -0.42 -2.04 -16.57
C LEU A 59 -0.15 -1.75 -18.04
N LYS A 60 1.04 -2.09 -18.55
CA LYS A 60 1.36 -1.96 -19.98
C LYS A 60 0.45 -2.84 -20.85
N ARG A 61 0.15 -4.08 -20.44
CA ARG A 61 -0.82 -4.95 -21.15
C ARG A 61 -2.23 -4.36 -21.16
N LEU A 62 -2.60 -3.62 -20.13
CA LEU A 62 -3.88 -2.91 -20.02
C LEU A 62 -3.89 -1.55 -20.77
N GLY A 63 -2.78 -1.17 -21.42
CA GLY A 63 -2.65 0.09 -22.16
C GLY A 63 -2.22 1.28 -21.31
N ILE A 64 -1.92 1.09 -20.04
CA ILE A 64 -1.39 2.15 -19.16
C ILE A 64 0.13 2.18 -19.27
N ASN A 65 0.66 3.30 -19.78
CA ASN A 65 2.11 3.50 -19.91
C ASN A 65 2.69 4.01 -18.58
N ALA A 66 2.82 3.09 -17.60
CA ALA A 66 3.40 3.35 -16.30
C ALA A 66 4.90 3.00 -16.27
N VAL A 67 5.64 3.71 -15.41
CA VAL A 67 7.04 3.44 -15.08
C VAL A 67 7.19 3.09 -13.60
N GLU A 68 8.34 2.58 -13.18
CA GLU A 68 8.56 2.16 -11.78
C GLU A 68 8.31 3.31 -10.78
N ASP A 69 8.67 4.54 -11.16
CA ASP A 69 8.45 5.75 -10.34
C ASP A 69 6.96 6.16 -10.18
N ASP A 70 6.06 5.53 -10.91
CA ASP A 70 4.61 5.72 -10.76
C ASP A 70 4.01 4.82 -9.66
N PHE A 71 4.83 4.01 -8.97
CA PHE A 71 4.38 3.11 -7.91
C PHE A 71 4.94 3.48 -6.54
N PHE A 72 4.15 3.21 -5.52
CA PHE A 72 4.56 3.28 -4.12
C PHE A 72 3.94 2.11 -3.37
N THR A 73 4.76 1.13 -3.06
CA THR A 73 4.34 -0.10 -2.41
C THR A 73 4.46 -0.01 -0.89
N SER A 74 3.82 -0.91 -0.17
CA SER A 74 4.04 -1.03 1.28
C SER A 74 5.50 -1.35 1.63
N THR A 75 6.25 -1.99 0.72
CA THR A 75 7.71 -2.19 0.88
C THR A 75 8.45 -0.86 0.80
N ASP A 76 8.15 0.01 -0.18
CA ASP A 76 8.78 1.34 -0.30
C ASP A 76 8.52 2.19 0.94
N ALA A 77 7.28 2.20 1.41
CA ALA A 77 6.90 2.90 2.63
C ALA A 77 7.64 2.36 3.86
N THR A 78 7.75 1.03 3.97
CA THR A 78 8.47 0.37 5.07
C THR A 78 9.96 0.72 5.06
N ILE A 79 10.58 0.75 3.88
CA ILE A 79 11.98 1.18 3.72
C ILE A 79 12.17 2.62 4.21
N LEU A 80 11.33 3.55 3.77
CA LEU A 80 11.42 4.95 4.20
C LEU A 80 11.18 5.08 5.71
N TYR A 81 10.15 4.41 6.23
CA TYR A 81 9.84 4.42 7.66
C TYR A 81 11.00 3.91 8.51
N ILE A 82 11.65 2.80 8.11
CA ILE A 82 12.81 2.27 8.83
C ILE A 82 13.97 3.27 8.79
N LYS A 83 14.27 3.87 7.64
CA LYS A 83 15.36 4.84 7.50
C LYS A 83 15.15 6.10 8.33
N GLU A 84 13.92 6.59 8.43
CA GLU A 84 13.59 7.79 9.20
C GLU A 84 13.59 7.53 10.71
N ASN A 85 13.03 6.39 11.15
CA ASN A 85 12.78 6.15 12.56
C ASN A 85 13.84 5.26 13.25
N PHE A 86 14.56 4.44 12.48
CA PHE A 86 15.50 3.43 13.00
C PHE A 86 16.83 3.39 12.21
N PRO A 87 17.48 4.55 11.97
CA PRO A 87 18.72 4.59 11.19
C PRO A 87 19.82 3.74 11.81
N GLY A 88 20.50 2.93 10.97
CA GLY A 88 21.65 2.12 11.36
C GLY A 88 21.35 0.88 12.20
N ARG A 89 20.05 0.56 12.44
CA ARG A 89 19.66 -0.67 13.16
C ARG A 89 19.73 -1.90 12.25
N LYS A 90 20.01 -3.04 12.86
CA LYS A 90 20.03 -4.36 12.24
C LYS A 90 18.67 -5.01 12.35
N PHE A 91 18.07 -5.30 11.21
CA PHE A 91 16.73 -5.91 11.15
C PHE A 91 16.79 -7.38 10.79
N TYR A 92 16.00 -8.20 11.50
CA TYR A 92 15.60 -9.50 11.00
C TYR A 92 14.45 -9.31 10.02
N ALA A 93 14.59 -9.83 8.80
CA ALA A 93 13.57 -9.72 7.75
C ALA A 93 12.89 -11.08 7.51
N MET A 94 11.59 -11.17 7.81
CA MET A 94 10.72 -12.29 7.41
C MET A 94 9.93 -11.88 6.17
N GLY A 95 10.30 -12.43 5.03
CA GLY A 95 9.69 -12.16 3.73
C GLY A 95 10.30 -12.98 2.63
N THR A 96 9.86 -12.74 1.39
CA THR A 96 10.46 -13.36 0.20
C THR A 96 11.88 -12.84 -0.02
N LYS A 97 12.69 -13.57 -0.79
CA LYS A 97 14.02 -13.10 -1.22
C LYS A 97 13.95 -11.73 -1.91
N THR A 98 12.91 -11.50 -2.70
CA THR A 98 12.68 -10.20 -3.36
C THR A 98 12.54 -9.07 -2.35
N PHE A 99 11.73 -9.26 -1.31
CA PHE A 99 11.55 -8.28 -0.23
C PHE A 99 12.86 -8.02 0.51
N VAL A 100 13.57 -9.06 0.90
CA VAL A 100 14.88 -8.95 1.59
C VAL A 100 15.89 -8.18 0.75
N ASN A 101 15.98 -8.48 -0.55
CA ASN A 101 16.87 -7.76 -1.47
C ASN A 101 16.50 -6.29 -1.58
N GLN A 102 15.21 -5.93 -1.68
CA GLN A 102 14.77 -4.54 -1.73
C GLN A 102 15.21 -3.75 -0.48
N LEU A 103 15.10 -4.36 0.71
CA LEU A 103 15.59 -3.73 1.94
C LEU A 103 17.11 -3.54 1.91
N SER A 104 17.85 -4.56 1.51
CA SER A 104 19.32 -4.54 1.42
C SER A 104 19.80 -3.52 0.38
N ASP A 105 19.22 -3.51 -0.82
CA ASP A 105 19.55 -2.57 -1.90
C ASP A 105 19.27 -1.12 -1.49
N ALA A 106 18.28 -0.94 -0.63
CA ALA A 106 17.99 0.35 -0.01
C ALA A 106 18.97 0.74 1.10
N GLY A 107 19.94 -0.11 1.46
CA GLY A 107 20.96 0.14 2.48
C GLY A 107 20.48 -0.10 3.91
N ILE A 108 19.43 -0.91 4.12
CA ILE A 108 19.04 -1.39 5.45
C ILE A 108 19.84 -2.64 5.75
N ASP A 109 20.44 -2.70 6.94
CA ASP A 109 21.22 -3.87 7.41
C ASP A 109 20.23 -4.99 7.82
N VAL A 110 20.03 -5.98 6.94
CA VAL A 110 19.02 -7.04 7.10
C VAL A 110 19.64 -8.43 7.16
N TYR A 111 19.01 -9.26 7.98
CA TYR A 111 19.38 -10.66 8.22
C TYR A 111 18.15 -11.55 8.13
N THR A 112 18.33 -12.78 7.65
CA THR A 112 17.26 -13.80 7.50
C THR A 112 17.44 -15.00 8.42
N THR A 113 18.40 -14.93 9.33
CA THR A 113 18.67 -15.93 10.36
C THR A 113 18.80 -15.25 11.72
N TYR A 114 18.44 -15.97 12.78
CA TYR A 114 18.56 -15.48 14.15
C TYR A 114 20.00 -15.05 14.48
N ARG A 115 20.11 -13.88 15.11
CA ARG A 115 21.36 -13.35 15.69
C ARG A 115 21.04 -12.58 16.97
N ASP A 116 21.94 -12.62 17.93
CA ASP A 116 21.72 -11.92 19.21
C ASP A 116 21.84 -10.39 19.08
N ASP A 117 22.51 -9.89 18.03
CA ASP A 117 22.72 -8.47 17.78
C ASP A 117 21.65 -7.82 16.88
N ILE A 118 20.51 -8.49 16.66
CA ILE A 118 19.37 -7.93 15.97
C ILE A 118 18.65 -6.90 16.84
N ASP A 119 18.38 -5.71 16.24
CA ASP A 119 17.79 -4.53 16.89
C ASP A 119 16.35 -4.22 16.44
N GLY A 120 15.81 -4.95 15.48
CA GLY A 120 14.45 -4.78 14.98
C GLY A 120 13.98 -5.96 14.15
N ILE A 121 12.68 -6.05 13.93
CA ILE A 121 12.05 -7.09 13.12
C ILE A 121 11.16 -6.41 12.09
N VAL A 122 11.24 -6.88 10.83
CA VAL A 122 10.32 -6.49 9.77
C VAL A 122 9.77 -7.73 9.08
N ILE A 123 8.44 -7.78 8.93
CA ILE A 123 7.76 -8.88 8.25
C ILE A 123 6.94 -8.37 7.06
N SER A 124 6.80 -9.21 6.05
CA SER A 124 5.98 -8.95 4.86
C SER A 124 5.19 -10.18 4.44
N ASN A 125 4.44 -10.08 3.33
CA ASN A 125 3.89 -11.26 2.68
C ASN A 125 5.03 -12.20 2.26
N ASP A 126 5.07 -13.38 2.86
CA ASP A 126 6.15 -14.35 2.66
C ASP A 126 5.63 -15.66 2.04
N GLN A 127 5.68 -15.75 0.72
CA GLN A 127 5.34 -16.96 -0.03
C GLN A 127 6.45 -18.05 0.07
N GLU A 128 7.58 -17.72 0.70
CA GLU A 128 8.69 -18.62 1.00
C GLU A 128 8.75 -18.95 2.50
N LEU A 129 7.62 -18.80 3.23
CA LEU A 129 7.54 -18.98 4.68
C LEU A 129 7.95 -20.40 5.11
N THR A 130 8.80 -20.46 6.13
CA THR A 130 9.18 -21.68 6.80
C THR A 130 8.94 -21.56 8.31
N PHE A 131 8.80 -22.68 8.99
CA PHE A 131 8.62 -22.67 10.44
C PHE A 131 9.83 -22.03 11.17
N SER A 132 11.05 -22.21 10.63
CA SER A 132 12.24 -21.58 11.23
C SER A 132 12.18 -20.06 11.21
N LYS A 133 11.62 -19.43 10.17
CA LYS A 133 11.42 -17.98 10.14
C LYS A 133 10.47 -17.51 11.23
N LEU A 134 9.40 -18.25 11.50
CA LEU A 134 8.45 -17.95 12.59
C LEU A 134 9.13 -18.11 13.96
N ASP A 135 9.90 -19.19 14.16
CA ASP A 135 10.63 -19.45 15.40
C ASP A 135 11.64 -18.32 15.68
N ASP A 136 12.39 -17.90 14.68
CA ASP A 136 13.35 -16.79 14.80
C ASP A 136 12.67 -15.49 15.24
N VAL A 137 11.52 -15.13 14.62
CA VAL A 137 10.74 -13.95 15.01
C VAL A 137 10.24 -14.08 16.44
N CYS A 138 9.67 -15.25 16.83
CA CYS A 138 9.19 -15.47 18.20
C CYS A 138 10.31 -15.37 19.24
N ARG A 139 11.52 -15.86 18.92
CA ARG A 139 12.70 -15.72 19.79
C ARG A 139 13.14 -14.26 19.93
N LEU A 140 13.20 -13.52 18.83
CA LEU A 140 13.59 -12.11 18.84
C LEU A 140 12.58 -11.23 19.58
N LEU A 141 11.30 -11.55 19.52
CA LEU A 141 10.22 -10.84 20.22
C LEU A 141 10.26 -10.97 21.75
N LYS A 142 11.15 -11.81 22.31
CA LYS A 142 11.47 -11.76 23.75
C LYS A 142 12.21 -10.50 24.15
N LYS A 143 12.84 -9.81 23.18
CA LYS A 143 13.48 -8.51 23.36
C LYS A 143 12.44 -7.40 23.18
N ASP A 144 12.76 -6.24 23.76
CA ASP A 144 11.97 -5.02 23.52
C ASP A 144 12.58 -4.23 22.35
N ILE A 145 12.30 -4.71 21.14
CA ILE A 145 12.81 -4.15 19.88
C ILE A 145 11.65 -3.81 18.95
N PRO A 146 11.81 -2.86 18.01
CA PRO A 146 10.80 -2.55 17.00
C PRO A 146 10.35 -3.79 16.24
N TYR A 147 9.03 -3.95 16.09
CA TYR A 147 8.40 -4.99 15.31
C TYR A 147 7.47 -4.35 14.29
N ILE A 148 7.81 -4.44 13.02
CA ILE A 148 7.17 -3.75 11.89
C ILE A 148 6.61 -4.79 10.92
N ALA A 149 5.45 -4.49 10.32
CA ALA A 149 4.86 -5.28 9.24
C ALA A 149 4.48 -4.37 8.06
N THR A 150 4.65 -4.87 6.84
CA THR A 150 4.38 -4.10 5.62
C THR A 150 2.91 -3.72 5.48
N ASN A 151 1.98 -4.60 5.82
CA ASN A 151 0.53 -4.41 5.65
C ASN A 151 -0.29 -5.33 6.57
N PRO A 152 -1.52 -4.93 6.94
CA PRO A 152 -2.38 -5.72 7.82
C PRO A 152 -3.28 -6.71 7.07
N ASP A 153 -3.16 -6.83 5.74
CA ASP A 153 -4.08 -7.64 4.93
C ASP A 153 -4.04 -9.11 5.35
N TRP A 154 -5.21 -9.69 5.58
CA TRP A 154 -5.36 -11.08 5.99
C TRP A 154 -5.07 -12.06 4.87
N VAL A 155 -5.47 -11.69 3.64
CA VAL A 155 -5.43 -12.57 2.48
C VAL A 155 -4.98 -11.83 1.23
N CYS A 156 -4.31 -12.58 0.34
CA CYS A 156 -3.97 -12.14 -1.00
C CYS A 156 -4.81 -12.95 -2.01
N PRO A 157 -5.51 -12.30 -2.96
CA PRO A 157 -6.30 -13.01 -3.96
C PRO A 157 -5.40 -13.71 -4.99
N THR A 158 -5.84 -14.91 -5.40
CA THR A 158 -5.22 -15.74 -6.45
C THR A 158 -6.28 -16.24 -7.42
N ALA A 159 -5.87 -16.83 -8.54
CA ALA A 159 -6.81 -17.39 -9.53
C ALA A 159 -7.69 -18.54 -8.98
N TYR A 160 -7.28 -19.17 -7.87
CA TYR A 160 -8.01 -20.29 -7.25
C TYR A 160 -8.65 -19.94 -5.90
N GLY A 161 -8.66 -18.66 -5.50
CA GLY A 161 -9.20 -18.19 -4.22
C GLY A 161 -8.20 -17.32 -3.47
N TYR A 162 -8.08 -17.51 -2.15
CA TYR A 162 -7.26 -16.67 -1.29
C TYR A 162 -6.12 -17.45 -0.63
N VAL A 163 -4.98 -16.79 -0.44
CA VAL A 163 -3.85 -17.29 0.36
C VAL A 163 -3.58 -16.31 1.52
N PRO A 164 -2.97 -16.78 2.63
CA PRO A 164 -2.59 -15.88 3.73
C PRO A 164 -1.68 -14.75 3.27
N ASP A 165 -1.89 -13.55 3.79
CA ASP A 165 -1.03 -12.39 3.61
C ASP A 165 -0.35 -11.99 4.94
N CYS A 166 0.40 -10.90 4.95
CA CYS A 166 1.22 -10.43 6.06
C CYS A 166 0.45 -10.31 7.38
N GLY A 167 -0.80 -9.82 7.34
CA GLY A 167 -1.66 -9.74 8.53
C GLY A 167 -1.95 -11.09 9.17
N SER A 168 -2.13 -12.16 8.37
CA SER A 168 -2.32 -13.52 8.88
C SER A 168 -1.06 -14.01 9.60
N PHE A 169 0.13 -13.72 9.07
CA PHE A 169 1.38 -14.09 9.72
C PHE A 169 1.60 -13.31 11.02
N ALA A 170 1.31 -12.01 10.99
CA ALA A 170 1.38 -11.16 12.17
C ALA A 170 0.46 -11.66 13.29
N TRP A 171 -0.78 -12.05 12.94
CA TRP A 171 -1.73 -12.59 13.91
C TRP A 171 -1.27 -13.92 14.50
N MET A 172 -0.72 -14.82 13.69
CA MET A 172 -0.17 -16.10 14.17
C MET A 172 0.97 -15.87 15.17
N ILE A 173 1.87 -14.93 14.89
CA ILE A 173 2.97 -14.53 15.78
C ILE A 173 2.43 -13.88 17.05
N GLU A 174 1.42 -13.01 16.92
CA GLU A 174 0.77 -12.37 18.08
C GLU A 174 0.16 -13.40 19.03
N LYS A 175 -0.52 -14.44 18.52
CA LYS A 175 -1.08 -15.51 19.35
C LYS A 175 -0.02 -16.31 20.10
N ALA A 176 1.18 -16.46 19.51
CA ALA A 176 2.29 -17.16 20.16
C ALA A 176 3.06 -16.30 21.16
N THR A 177 3.14 -14.98 20.95
CA THR A 177 4.05 -14.09 21.69
C THR A 177 3.36 -13.00 22.51
N GLY A 178 2.09 -12.70 22.23
CA GLY A 178 1.34 -11.57 22.78
C GLY A 178 1.77 -10.21 22.20
N LYS A 179 2.62 -10.17 21.16
CA LYS A 179 3.14 -8.94 20.55
C LYS A 179 2.63 -8.75 19.13
N SER A 180 2.09 -7.56 18.84
CA SER A 180 1.63 -7.15 17.51
C SER A 180 2.63 -6.22 16.85
N PRO A 181 2.79 -6.27 15.50
CA PRO A 181 3.65 -5.33 14.78
C PRO A 181 2.99 -3.96 14.62
N TYR A 182 3.82 -2.96 14.35
CA TYR A 182 3.36 -1.71 13.78
C TYR A 182 3.22 -1.86 12.26
N PHE A 183 2.00 -1.76 11.75
CA PHE A 183 1.72 -1.87 10.32
C PHE A 183 1.98 -0.54 9.60
N ILE A 184 2.57 -0.60 8.39
CA ILE A 184 2.89 0.60 7.58
C ILE A 184 1.87 0.84 6.47
N GLY A 185 1.37 -0.23 5.86
CA GLY A 185 0.41 -0.17 4.74
C GLY A 185 -0.98 0.33 5.16
N LYS A 186 -1.82 0.63 4.15
CA LYS A 186 -3.24 0.98 4.34
C LYS A 186 -3.93 -0.02 5.28
N PRO A 187 -4.77 0.38 6.22
CA PRO A 187 -5.38 1.70 6.42
C PRO A 187 -4.54 2.73 7.21
N ARG A 188 -3.30 2.41 7.54
CA ARG A 188 -2.41 3.36 8.21
C ARG A 188 -2.07 4.53 7.29
N PRO A 189 -1.84 5.74 7.85
CA PRO A 189 -1.55 6.93 7.05
C PRO A 189 -0.11 7.00 6.53
N GLU A 190 0.81 6.21 7.10
CA GLU A 190 2.26 6.33 6.86
C GLU A 190 2.59 6.26 5.38
N MET A 191 2.00 5.32 4.66
CA MET A 191 2.25 5.12 3.24
C MET A 191 1.90 6.36 2.41
N LEU A 192 0.78 7.02 2.72
CA LEU A 192 0.36 8.25 2.03
C LEU A 192 1.22 9.45 2.46
N ILE A 193 1.49 9.61 3.76
CA ILE A 193 2.32 10.69 4.29
C ILE A 193 3.74 10.62 3.73
N LEU A 194 4.36 9.44 3.74
CA LEU A 194 5.70 9.23 3.19
C LEU A 194 5.75 9.51 1.68
N SER A 195 4.71 9.13 0.93
CA SER A 195 4.63 9.43 -0.50
C SER A 195 4.48 10.93 -0.77
N MET A 196 3.64 11.63 -0.03
CA MET A 196 3.49 13.09 -0.14
C MET A 196 4.81 13.80 0.16
N ASN A 197 5.50 13.42 1.23
CA ASN A 197 6.81 13.97 1.59
C ASN A 197 7.85 13.71 0.51
N LYS A 198 7.93 12.47 0.00
CA LYS A 198 8.87 12.07 -1.06
C LYS A 198 8.71 12.90 -2.33
N PHE A 199 7.48 13.20 -2.72
CA PHE A 199 7.18 13.91 -3.97
C PHE A 199 6.88 15.41 -3.80
N GLY A 200 6.88 15.92 -2.56
CA GLY A 200 6.75 17.35 -2.24
C GLY A 200 5.35 17.92 -2.39
N TYR A 201 4.30 17.10 -2.14
CA TYR A 201 2.91 17.54 -2.19
C TYR A 201 2.33 17.77 -0.79
N SER A 202 1.47 18.78 -0.67
CA SER A 202 0.71 19.04 0.56
C SER A 202 -0.53 18.14 0.67
N LYS A 203 -1.14 18.12 1.85
CA LYS A 203 -2.39 17.41 2.09
C LYS A 203 -3.55 17.96 1.26
N GLU A 204 -3.60 19.27 1.11
CA GLU A 204 -4.65 19.99 0.35
C GLU A 204 -4.56 19.67 -1.15
N GLU A 205 -3.35 19.44 -1.65
CA GLU A 205 -3.10 19.08 -3.06
C GLU A 205 -3.33 17.61 -3.35
N SER A 206 -3.43 16.77 -2.30
CA SER A 206 -3.47 15.32 -2.42
C SER A 206 -4.88 14.77 -2.27
N VAL A 207 -5.14 13.61 -2.89
CA VAL A 207 -6.38 12.84 -2.76
C VAL A 207 -6.08 11.35 -2.86
N MET A 208 -6.71 10.54 -2.01
CA MET A 208 -6.68 9.07 -2.12
C MET A 208 -7.94 8.60 -2.84
N ILE A 209 -7.78 7.76 -3.87
CA ILE A 209 -8.87 7.15 -4.65
C ILE A 209 -8.78 5.64 -4.50
N GLY A 210 -9.89 5.02 -4.10
CA GLY A 210 -9.95 3.57 -3.92
C GLY A 210 -11.37 3.05 -3.79
N ASP A 211 -11.52 1.75 -3.87
CA ASP A 211 -12.80 1.04 -3.82
C ASP A 211 -13.09 0.36 -2.47
N ARG A 212 -12.14 0.45 -1.51
CA ARG A 212 -12.29 -0.17 -0.19
C ARG A 212 -12.31 0.87 0.92
N VAL A 213 -13.45 0.92 1.62
CA VAL A 213 -13.62 1.88 2.73
C VAL A 213 -12.63 1.62 3.87
N TYR A 214 -12.42 0.34 4.22
CA TYR A 214 -11.63 -0.06 5.39
C TYR A 214 -10.10 -0.01 5.16
N THR A 215 -9.63 0.16 3.93
CA THR A 215 -8.20 0.33 3.60
C THR A 215 -7.91 1.69 2.97
N ASP A 216 -8.43 1.94 1.76
CA ASP A 216 -8.09 3.12 0.97
C ASP A 216 -8.63 4.40 1.58
N ILE A 217 -9.94 4.41 1.82
CA ILE A 217 -10.62 5.58 2.38
C ILE A 217 -10.14 5.82 3.82
N ALA A 218 -10.03 4.76 4.61
CA ALA A 218 -9.50 4.86 5.96
C ALA A 218 -8.07 5.40 5.98
N SER A 219 -7.20 5.00 5.04
CA SER A 219 -5.83 5.53 4.98
C SER A 219 -5.80 7.02 4.65
N GLY A 220 -6.61 7.47 3.67
CA GLY A 220 -6.73 8.89 3.32
C GLY A 220 -7.30 9.72 4.47
N TYR A 221 -8.37 9.24 5.11
CA TYR A 221 -8.96 9.86 6.29
C TYR A 221 -7.94 10.00 7.42
N ASN A 222 -7.20 8.93 7.74
CA ASN A 222 -6.17 8.94 8.77
C ASN A 222 -4.97 9.84 8.43
N ALA A 223 -4.64 9.98 7.14
CA ALA A 223 -3.61 10.91 6.66
C ALA A 223 -4.08 12.39 6.68
N GLY A 224 -5.38 12.62 6.83
CA GLY A 224 -6.00 13.95 6.79
C GLY A 224 -6.00 14.56 5.39
N ILE A 225 -6.19 13.74 4.36
CA ILE A 225 -6.35 14.16 2.96
C ILE A 225 -7.76 13.84 2.48
N ASP A 226 -8.18 14.51 1.39
CA ASP A 226 -9.44 14.15 0.73
C ASP A 226 -9.42 12.72 0.19
N THR A 227 -10.59 12.10 0.15
CA THR A 227 -10.77 10.73 -0.34
C THR A 227 -11.90 10.67 -1.34
N ILE A 228 -11.72 9.86 -2.40
CA ILE A 228 -12.78 9.53 -3.36
C ILE A 228 -13.00 8.02 -3.31
N PHE A 229 -14.17 7.64 -2.84
CA PHE A 229 -14.62 6.26 -2.83
C PHE A 229 -15.32 5.94 -4.14
N VAL A 230 -14.80 4.97 -4.90
CA VAL A 230 -15.41 4.50 -6.15
C VAL A 230 -16.19 3.22 -5.92
N LEU A 231 -17.36 3.12 -6.56
CA LEU A 231 -18.28 1.98 -6.44
C LEU A 231 -18.07 0.94 -7.55
N SER A 232 -16.91 0.96 -8.21
CA SER A 232 -16.57 0.05 -9.31
C SER A 232 -15.92 -1.26 -8.87
N GLY A 233 -15.53 -1.37 -7.60
CA GLY A 233 -14.84 -2.53 -7.06
C GLY A 233 -15.63 -3.26 -5.96
N GLU A 234 -14.94 -3.58 -4.85
CA GLU A 234 -15.47 -4.39 -3.76
C GLU A 234 -16.51 -3.66 -2.90
N GLY A 235 -16.28 -2.36 -2.62
CA GLY A 235 -17.08 -1.61 -1.67
C GLY A 235 -18.42 -1.14 -2.23
N THR A 236 -19.40 -0.99 -1.34
CA THR A 236 -20.76 -0.57 -1.64
C THR A 236 -21.08 0.79 -1.00
N ALA A 237 -22.14 1.47 -1.47
CA ALA A 237 -22.61 2.71 -0.85
C ALA A 237 -22.98 2.51 0.64
N LEU A 238 -23.45 1.33 1.02
CA LEU A 238 -23.80 0.98 2.40
C LEU A 238 -22.53 0.93 3.30
N ASP A 239 -21.39 0.51 2.77
CA ASP A 239 -20.13 0.51 3.51
C ASP A 239 -19.69 1.95 3.86
N ALA A 240 -19.89 2.89 2.93
CA ALA A 240 -19.62 4.31 3.18
C ALA A 240 -20.58 4.93 4.22
N GLU A 241 -21.81 4.43 4.33
CA GLU A 241 -22.76 4.85 5.35
C GLU A 241 -22.42 4.30 6.74
N ASN A 242 -21.87 3.10 6.82
CA ASN A 242 -21.61 2.38 8.06
C ASN A 242 -20.18 2.53 8.62
N THR A 243 -19.31 3.28 7.97
CA THR A 243 -17.94 3.50 8.46
C THR A 243 -17.82 4.77 9.31
N ASP A 244 -16.86 4.77 10.24
CA ASP A 244 -16.42 5.98 10.95
C ASP A 244 -15.49 6.85 10.09
N THR A 245 -14.77 6.25 9.14
CA THR A 245 -13.89 6.95 8.22
C THR A 245 -14.64 7.35 6.94
N LYS A 246 -15.42 8.44 7.03
CA LYS A 246 -16.26 8.89 5.91
C LYS A 246 -15.44 9.36 4.73
N PRO A 247 -15.75 8.90 3.49
CA PRO A 247 -15.15 9.45 2.28
C PRO A 247 -15.54 10.91 2.08
N THR A 248 -14.63 11.71 1.51
CA THR A 248 -14.92 13.10 1.13
C THR A 248 -15.90 13.15 -0.05
N TYR A 249 -15.71 12.23 -1.00
CA TYR A 249 -16.57 12.08 -2.18
C TYR A 249 -16.88 10.61 -2.41
N ILE A 250 -18.08 10.33 -2.94
CA ILE A 250 -18.49 9.01 -3.44
C ILE A 250 -18.80 9.19 -4.92
N MET A 251 -18.17 8.40 -5.77
CA MET A 251 -18.32 8.42 -7.23
C MET A 251 -18.53 7.01 -7.75
N LYS A 252 -19.23 6.88 -8.88
CA LYS A 252 -19.54 5.57 -9.44
C LYS A 252 -18.30 4.81 -9.89
N ASN A 253 -17.37 5.52 -10.53
CA ASN A 253 -16.16 4.95 -11.14
C ASN A 253 -15.18 6.06 -11.55
N ILE A 254 -14.06 5.67 -12.12
CA ILE A 254 -13.00 6.57 -12.58
C ILE A 254 -13.45 7.53 -13.71
N ARG A 255 -14.45 7.16 -14.53
CA ARG A 255 -15.05 8.03 -15.56
C ARG A 255 -15.68 9.26 -14.94
N GLU A 256 -16.42 9.10 -13.85
CA GLU A 256 -17.05 10.23 -13.16
C GLU A 256 -16.00 11.17 -12.54
N ILE A 257 -14.85 10.62 -12.07
CA ILE A 257 -13.73 11.42 -11.61
C ILE A 257 -13.10 12.22 -12.76
N TYR A 258 -12.87 11.59 -13.91
CA TYR A 258 -12.37 12.26 -15.11
C TYR A 258 -13.30 13.44 -15.51
N ASP A 259 -14.60 13.20 -15.55
CA ASP A 259 -15.58 14.24 -15.89
C ASP A 259 -15.61 15.40 -14.87
N ALA A 260 -15.21 15.14 -13.62
CA ALA A 260 -15.13 16.17 -12.58
C ALA A 260 -13.83 16.99 -12.61
N ILE A 261 -12.74 16.45 -13.19
CA ILE A 261 -11.44 17.16 -13.25
C ILE A 261 -11.14 17.80 -14.60
N LYS A 262 -11.73 17.29 -15.70
CA LYS A 262 -11.46 17.83 -17.04
C LYS A 262 -11.79 19.32 -17.09
N GLU A 263 -10.94 20.07 -17.75
CA GLU A 263 -11.23 21.46 -18.11
C GLU A 263 -12.14 21.47 -19.34
N ASP A 264 -13.13 22.37 -19.31
CA ASP A 264 -14.05 22.62 -20.46
C ASP A 264 -13.29 23.26 -21.62
#